data_883b4646ddccc9fffc6a7f632a268c4c
#
_entry.id   883b4646ddccc9fffc6a7f632a268c4c
#
_cell.length_a   1.000
_cell.length_b   1.000
_cell.length_c   1.000
_cell.angle_alpha   90.00
_cell.angle_beta   90.00
_cell.angle_gamma   90.00
#
_symmetry.space_group_name_H-M   'P 1'
#
loop_
_entity.id
_entity.type
_entity.pdbx_description
1 polymer ?
#
loop_
_entity_poly.entity_id
_entity_poly.type
_entity_poly.pdbx_seq_one_letter_code
_entity_poly.pdbx_strand_id
1 'polypeptide(L)'
;MYIHSELIPMKTMIFEARNTGYAVGQFNINGLQWAKAILQAAEEEKSPIILAASDRLIEFLGGFRTIVGMVNGLVEDMAATVPVALHLDHGMSVERCKAAIDAGFSSVMFDGSRLPIEKNIEMTKKVVEYAKSKGVSVEAEVGTVGGMEDGLIGNVSYADPIECIRLVEETNVDALAAALGSVHGPYQGEPKLGFKEMEYISKKVGIPLVLHGGSGIPVPLIQKAIALGHAKINVNTECTQAWSAVTRDTFMKNKETYDPQTLLTPGQQAIKSVVKEKIREFGSQQRVHSQ
;
A
#
# COMPACT_ATOMS: atom_id res chain seq x y z
N MET A 1 -24.42 15.68 -13.31
CA MET A 1 -23.93 15.98 -11.97
C MET A 1 -22.57 15.27 -11.89
N TYR A 2 -21.48 15.99 -12.05
CA TYR A 2 -20.14 15.39 -11.97
C TYR A 2 -19.89 15.01 -10.51
N ILE A 3 -19.88 13.72 -10.22
CA ILE A 3 -19.38 13.23 -8.94
C ILE A 3 -17.87 13.40 -9.02
N HIS A 4 -17.33 14.45 -8.40
CA HIS A 4 -15.89 14.56 -8.20
C HIS A 4 -15.49 13.38 -7.31
N SER A 5 -14.82 12.39 -7.87
CA SER A 5 -14.21 11.33 -7.09
C SER A 5 -12.96 11.92 -6.42
N GLU A 6 -13.14 12.46 -5.21
CA GLU A 6 -12.02 12.91 -4.38
C GLU A 6 -11.26 11.71 -3.82
N LEU A 7 -9.94 11.86 -3.68
CA LEU A 7 -9.13 10.89 -2.93
C LEU A 7 -9.62 10.82 -1.49
N ILE A 8 -9.94 9.62 -1.02
CA ILE A 8 -10.49 9.44 0.33
C ILE A 8 -9.41 8.99 1.33
N PRO A 9 -9.57 9.31 2.63
CA PRO A 9 -8.69 8.78 3.66
C PRO A 9 -8.74 7.25 3.71
N MET A 10 -7.57 6.61 3.72
CA MET A 10 -7.42 5.15 3.71
C MET A 10 -8.24 4.47 4.84
N LYS A 11 -8.29 5.09 6.03
CA LYS A 11 -9.00 4.53 7.18
C LYS A 11 -10.44 4.15 6.88
N THR A 12 -11.14 4.92 6.07
CA THR A 12 -12.56 4.66 5.75
C THR A 12 -12.74 3.27 5.15
N MET A 13 -11.90 2.91 4.17
CA MET A 13 -12.00 1.63 3.47
C MET A 13 -11.40 0.46 4.26
N ILE A 14 -10.31 0.67 5.01
CA ILE A 14 -9.65 -0.43 5.74
C ILE A 14 -10.38 -0.81 7.04
N PHE A 15 -11.08 0.11 7.70
CA PHE A 15 -11.94 -0.22 8.83
C PHE A 15 -13.16 -1.04 8.37
N GLU A 16 -13.77 -0.70 7.23
CA GLU A 16 -14.82 -1.52 6.63
C GLU A 16 -14.30 -2.91 6.27
N ALA A 17 -13.12 -2.97 5.61
CA ALA A 17 -12.48 -4.22 5.22
C ALA A 17 -12.25 -5.14 6.43
N ARG A 18 -11.70 -4.60 7.53
CA ARG A 18 -11.50 -5.34 8.78
C ARG A 18 -12.81 -5.88 9.35
N ASN A 19 -13.86 -5.06 9.37
CA ASN A 19 -15.14 -5.44 9.96
C ASN A 19 -15.90 -6.47 9.13
N THR A 20 -15.65 -6.52 7.82
CA THR A 20 -16.36 -7.40 6.88
C THR A 20 -15.48 -8.54 6.34
N GLY A 21 -14.23 -8.67 6.82
CA GLY A 21 -13.38 -9.84 6.60
C GLY A 21 -12.75 -9.91 5.20
N TYR A 22 -12.28 -8.78 4.67
CA TYR A 22 -11.44 -8.71 3.48
C TYR A 22 -10.26 -7.76 3.70
N ALA A 23 -9.35 -7.64 2.74
CA ALA A 23 -8.30 -6.62 2.77
C ALA A 23 -8.28 -5.79 1.49
N VAL A 24 -8.00 -4.48 1.63
CA VAL A 24 -7.76 -3.58 0.50
C VAL A 24 -6.31 -3.73 0.05
N GLY A 25 -6.11 -3.94 -1.25
CA GLY A 25 -4.78 -3.98 -1.83
C GLY A 25 -4.16 -2.59 -1.92
N GLN A 26 -2.92 -2.46 -1.43
CA GLN A 26 -2.04 -1.34 -1.73
C GLN A 26 -1.07 -1.75 -2.83
N PHE A 27 -0.97 -0.93 -3.87
CA PHE A 27 -0.06 -1.16 -5.00
C PHE A 27 0.81 0.06 -5.23
N ASN A 28 2.14 -0.15 -5.27
CA ASN A 28 3.09 0.93 -5.51
C ASN A 28 3.04 1.40 -6.96
N ILE A 29 3.00 2.72 -7.14
CA ILE A 29 3.03 3.36 -8.46
C ILE A 29 4.47 3.75 -8.80
N ASN A 30 4.94 3.32 -9.98
CA ASN A 30 6.26 3.66 -10.51
C ASN A 30 6.16 4.54 -11.77
N GLY A 31 5.00 5.18 -11.97
CA GLY A 31 4.70 6.09 -13.08
C GLY A 31 3.25 6.02 -13.52
N LEU A 32 2.92 6.79 -14.58
CA LEU A 32 1.57 6.92 -15.12
C LEU A 32 0.95 5.55 -15.50
N GLN A 33 1.73 4.68 -16.16
CA GLN A 33 1.23 3.37 -16.61
C GLN A 33 0.84 2.47 -15.45
N TRP A 34 1.57 2.54 -14.32
CA TRP A 34 1.22 1.83 -13.08
C TRP A 34 -0.09 2.33 -12.50
N ALA A 35 -0.19 3.63 -12.25
CA ALA A 35 -1.39 4.23 -11.67
C ALA A 35 -2.63 3.92 -12.52
N LYS A 36 -2.52 4.06 -13.85
CA LYS A 36 -3.60 3.74 -14.79
C LYS A 36 -4.00 2.26 -14.76
N ALA A 37 -3.02 1.34 -14.75
CA ALA A 37 -3.28 -0.10 -14.72
C ALA A 37 -3.99 -0.52 -13.43
N ILE A 38 -3.54 0.02 -12.29
CA ILE A 38 -4.10 -0.27 -10.96
C ILE A 38 -5.55 0.23 -10.88
N LEU A 39 -5.80 1.48 -11.30
CA LEU A 39 -7.16 2.05 -11.33
C LEU A 39 -8.10 1.28 -12.26
N GLN A 40 -7.63 0.89 -13.46
CA GLN A 40 -8.41 0.06 -14.37
C GLN A 40 -8.79 -1.30 -13.77
N ALA A 41 -7.85 -1.93 -13.07
CA ALA A 41 -8.13 -3.19 -12.39
C ALA A 41 -9.17 -3.02 -11.27
N ALA A 42 -9.05 -1.95 -10.48
CA ALA A 42 -9.98 -1.64 -9.40
C ALA A 42 -11.40 -1.39 -9.91
N GLU A 43 -11.55 -0.61 -10.99
CA GLU A 43 -12.85 -0.35 -11.63
C GLU A 43 -13.48 -1.63 -12.20
N GLU A 44 -12.70 -2.46 -12.90
CA GLU A 44 -13.19 -3.72 -13.48
C GLU A 44 -13.63 -4.72 -12.40
N GLU A 45 -12.95 -4.75 -11.25
CA GLU A 45 -13.27 -5.63 -10.13
C GLU A 45 -14.24 -5.00 -9.10
N LYS A 46 -14.61 -3.73 -9.26
CA LYS A 46 -15.40 -2.94 -8.29
C LYS A 46 -14.84 -3.04 -6.88
N SER A 47 -13.56 -2.73 -6.75
CA SER A 47 -12.79 -2.85 -5.51
C SER A 47 -12.30 -1.49 -5.03
N PRO A 48 -12.38 -1.18 -3.72
CA PRO A 48 -11.60 -0.07 -3.16
C PRO A 48 -10.11 -0.33 -3.38
N ILE A 49 -9.32 0.74 -3.55
CA ILE A 49 -7.90 0.62 -3.91
C ILE A 49 -7.02 1.66 -3.22
N ILE A 50 -5.79 1.30 -2.90
CA ILE A 50 -4.76 2.20 -2.37
C ILE A 50 -3.62 2.27 -3.38
N LEU A 51 -3.44 3.44 -4.00
CA LEU A 51 -2.26 3.78 -4.79
C LEU A 51 -1.18 4.30 -3.85
N ALA A 52 0.02 3.75 -3.88
CA ALA A 52 1.08 4.15 -2.98
C ALA A 52 2.31 4.65 -3.72
N ALA A 53 2.91 5.72 -3.22
CA ALA A 53 4.22 6.18 -3.65
C ALA A 53 5.23 5.96 -2.52
N SER A 54 6.26 5.14 -2.77
CA SER A 54 7.37 4.98 -1.84
C SER A 54 8.11 6.30 -1.69
N ASP A 55 8.40 6.70 -0.44
CA ASP A 55 9.09 7.96 -0.14
C ASP A 55 10.41 8.12 -0.90
N ARG A 56 11.10 7.01 -1.15
CA ARG A 56 12.37 6.99 -1.90
C ARG A 56 12.23 7.30 -3.38
N LEU A 57 11.04 7.06 -3.94
CA LEU A 57 10.76 7.27 -5.36
C LEU A 57 10.09 8.61 -5.64
N ILE A 58 9.82 9.43 -4.63
CA ILE A 58 9.12 10.71 -4.79
C ILE A 58 9.82 11.61 -5.81
N GLU A 59 11.14 11.77 -5.69
CA GLU A 59 11.92 12.61 -6.62
C GLU A 59 12.00 12.00 -8.02
N PHE A 60 12.13 10.67 -8.12
CA PHE A 60 12.09 9.95 -9.40
C PHE A 60 10.73 10.16 -10.11
N LEU A 61 9.64 10.20 -9.35
CA LEU A 61 8.29 10.44 -9.87
C LEU A 61 7.97 11.93 -10.09
N GLY A 62 8.91 12.84 -9.86
CA GLY A 62 8.78 14.28 -10.11
C GLY A 62 8.27 15.09 -8.90
N GLY A 63 8.17 14.49 -7.73
CA GLY A 63 7.77 15.17 -6.48
C GLY A 63 6.33 14.92 -6.08
N PHE A 64 6.01 15.23 -4.82
CA PHE A 64 4.69 14.99 -4.23
C PHE A 64 3.52 15.58 -5.04
N ARG A 65 3.63 16.85 -5.46
CA ARG A 65 2.55 17.53 -6.23
C ARG A 65 2.33 16.91 -7.60
N THR A 66 3.40 16.47 -8.26
CA THR A 66 3.32 15.78 -9.56
C THR A 66 2.55 14.48 -9.42
N ILE A 67 2.82 13.71 -8.37
CA ILE A 67 2.13 12.45 -8.09
C ILE A 67 0.64 12.71 -7.82
N VAL A 68 0.32 13.68 -6.96
CA VAL A 68 -1.07 14.06 -6.67
C VAL A 68 -1.80 14.51 -7.94
N GLY A 69 -1.19 15.37 -8.75
CA GLY A 69 -1.77 15.84 -10.01
C GLY A 69 -2.01 14.70 -11.00
N MET A 70 -1.06 13.78 -11.12
CA MET A 70 -1.19 12.58 -11.97
C MET A 70 -2.34 11.67 -11.52
N VAL A 71 -2.44 11.38 -10.22
CA VAL A 71 -3.47 10.49 -9.70
C VAL A 71 -4.85 11.14 -9.77
N ASN A 72 -4.99 12.40 -9.38
CA ASN A 72 -6.26 13.13 -9.49
C ASN A 72 -6.74 13.21 -10.94
N GLY A 73 -5.85 13.55 -11.87
CA GLY A 73 -6.20 13.60 -13.30
C GLY A 73 -6.67 12.23 -13.83
N LEU A 74 -6.01 11.13 -13.43
CA LEU A 74 -6.47 9.78 -13.82
C LEU A 74 -7.83 9.43 -13.21
N VAL A 75 -8.03 9.74 -11.93
CA VAL A 75 -9.31 9.48 -11.23
C VAL A 75 -10.45 10.25 -11.90
N GLU A 76 -10.21 11.51 -12.29
CA GLU A 76 -11.19 12.36 -12.96
C GLU A 76 -11.43 11.92 -14.41
N ASP A 77 -10.39 11.77 -15.24
CA ASP A 77 -10.50 11.42 -16.66
C ASP A 77 -11.07 10.01 -16.89
N MET A 78 -10.81 9.08 -15.98
CA MET A 78 -11.39 7.73 -16.02
C MET A 78 -12.78 7.66 -15.40
N ALA A 79 -13.30 8.76 -14.84
CA ALA A 79 -14.55 8.81 -14.09
C ALA A 79 -14.63 7.69 -13.04
N ALA A 80 -13.56 7.54 -12.24
CA ALA A 80 -13.43 6.45 -11.28
C ALA A 80 -14.62 6.43 -10.30
N THR A 81 -15.24 5.26 -10.14
CA THR A 81 -16.42 5.06 -9.27
C THR A 81 -16.05 4.35 -7.97
N VAL A 82 -14.89 3.72 -7.93
CA VAL A 82 -14.39 3.02 -6.75
C VAL A 82 -13.69 3.96 -5.78
N PRO A 83 -13.72 3.69 -4.47
CA PRO A 83 -12.94 4.45 -3.48
C PRO A 83 -11.44 4.34 -3.75
N VAL A 84 -10.75 5.48 -3.84
CA VAL A 84 -9.32 5.57 -4.10
C VAL A 84 -8.63 6.35 -2.99
N ALA A 85 -7.58 5.79 -2.39
CA ALA A 85 -6.65 6.51 -1.53
C ALA A 85 -5.29 6.65 -2.20
N LEU A 86 -4.63 7.80 -1.98
CA LEU A 86 -3.22 8.00 -2.32
C LEU A 86 -2.40 8.01 -1.04
N HIS A 87 -1.47 7.09 -0.93
CA HIS A 87 -0.70 6.79 0.28
C HIS A 87 0.79 7.07 0.10
N LEU A 88 1.41 7.78 1.06
CA LEU A 88 2.87 7.83 1.18
C LEU A 88 3.34 6.57 1.91
N ASP A 89 4.08 5.72 1.22
CA ASP A 89 4.59 4.46 1.73
C ASP A 89 6.03 4.64 2.26
N HIS A 90 6.29 4.17 3.48
CA HIS A 90 7.57 4.31 4.19
C HIS A 90 8.11 5.75 4.28
N GLY A 91 7.29 6.70 4.75
CA GLY A 91 7.71 8.09 4.99
C GLY A 91 8.87 8.17 6.00
N MET A 92 10.03 8.66 5.55
CA MET A 92 11.31 8.58 6.28
C MET A 92 11.48 9.66 7.34
N SER A 93 10.60 10.66 7.39
CA SER A 93 10.62 11.71 8.42
C SER A 93 9.24 12.36 8.59
N VAL A 94 9.08 13.06 9.72
CA VAL A 94 7.87 13.86 9.99
C VAL A 94 7.67 14.92 8.91
N GLU A 95 8.74 15.55 8.45
CA GLU A 95 8.72 16.57 7.41
C GLU A 95 8.26 16.00 6.06
N ARG A 96 8.70 14.81 5.71
CA ARG A 96 8.28 14.10 4.49
C ARG A 96 6.79 13.77 4.54
N CYS A 97 6.31 13.24 5.66
CA CYS A 97 4.88 13.00 5.86
C CYS A 97 4.06 14.29 5.76
N LYS A 98 4.50 15.39 6.39
CA LYS A 98 3.84 16.70 6.28
C LYS A 98 3.82 17.21 4.84
N ALA A 99 4.93 17.11 4.12
CA ALA A 99 5.02 17.54 2.73
C ALA A 99 4.05 16.75 1.81
N ALA A 100 3.91 15.44 2.02
CA ALA A 100 2.94 14.62 1.32
C ALA A 100 1.49 15.05 1.63
N ILE A 101 1.17 15.26 2.91
CA ILE A 101 -0.14 15.75 3.36
C ILE A 101 -0.46 17.11 2.72
N ASP A 102 0.50 18.04 2.72
CA ASP A 102 0.34 19.38 2.15
C ASP A 102 0.21 19.37 0.62
N ALA A 103 0.76 18.35 -0.02
CA ALA A 103 0.61 18.14 -1.46
C ALA A 103 -0.76 17.55 -1.85
N GLY A 104 -1.49 16.91 -0.91
CA GLY A 104 -2.80 16.32 -1.15
C GLY A 104 -2.85 14.78 -1.09
N PHE A 105 -1.87 14.13 -0.47
CA PHE A 105 -1.99 12.71 -0.14
C PHE A 105 -3.10 12.52 0.89
N SER A 106 -3.96 11.53 0.67
CA SER A 106 -5.08 11.22 1.57
C SER A 106 -4.70 10.26 2.72
N SER A 107 -3.48 9.72 2.66
CA SER A 107 -2.92 8.81 3.65
C SER A 107 -1.40 8.89 3.65
N VAL A 108 -0.78 8.72 4.82
CA VAL A 108 0.69 8.64 4.97
C VAL A 108 1.07 7.56 5.97
N MET A 109 2.22 6.92 5.73
CA MET A 109 2.89 6.09 6.72
C MET A 109 4.13 6.82 7.23
N PHE A 110 4.30 6.90 8.55
CA PHE A 110 5.58 7.24 9.16
C PHE A 110 6.31 5.95 9.54
N ASP A 111 7.47 5.73 8.91
CA ASP A 111 8.30 4.56 9.18
C ASP A 111 9.32 4.87 10.28
N GLY A 112 8.91 4.65 11.53
CA GLY A 112 9.75 4.73 12.72
C GLY A 112 10.36 3.38 13.15
N SER A 113 10.24 2.33 12.33
CA SER A 113 10.60 0.95 12.67
C SER A 113 12.06 0.74 13.09
N ARG A 114 12.96 1.62 12.65
CA ARG A 114 14.39 1.59 12.99
C ARG A 114 14.74 2.43 14.22
N LEU A 115 13.79 3.14 14.78
CA LEU A 115 13.98 3.97 15.98
C LEU A 115 13.64 3.17 17.24
N PRO A 116 14.23 3.51 18.40
CA PRO A 116 13.70 3.03 19.67
C PRO A 116 12.22 3.39 19.81
N ILE A 117 11.44 2.53 20.45
CA ILE A 117 9.98 2.66 20.49
C ILE A 117 9.50 4.01 21.04
N GLU A 118 10.18 4.57 22.05
CA GLU A 118 9.87 5.90 22.60
C GLU A 118 9.98 6.99 21.53
N LYS A 119 11.01 6.89 20.69
CA LYS A 119 11.23 7.85 19.61
C LYS A 119 10.26 7.65 18.46
N ASN A 120 9.95 6.41 18.12
CA ASN A 120 8.91 6.07 17.14
C ASN A 120 7.58 6.68 17.57
N ILE A 121 7.14 6.46 18.82
CA ILE A 121 5.92 7.02 19.39
C ILE A 121 5.94 8.57 19.35
N GLU A 122 7.04 9.20 19.78
CA GLU A 122 7.16 10.67 19.77
C GLU A 122 6.97 11.25 18.36
N MET A 123 7.64 10.65 17.37
CA MET A 123 7.60 11.15 15.99
C MET A 123 6.25 10.84 15.33
N THR A 124 5.71 9.64 15.56
CA THR A 124 4.37 9.26 15.07
C THR A 124 3.30 10.20 15.58
N LYS A 125 3.32 10.57 16.88
CA LYS A 125 2.39 11.57 17.44
C LYS A 125 2.39 12.89 16.65
N LYS A 126 3.57 13.40 16.30
CA LYS A 126 3.71 14.64 15.51
C LYS A 126 3.05 14.53 14.12
N VAL A 127 3.15 13.35 13.49
CA VAL A 127 2.50 13.11 12.20
C VAL A 127 0.98 12.99 12.38
N VAL A 128 0.52 12.23 13.38
CA VAL A 128 -0.92 12.06 13.67
C VAL A 128 -1.59 13.40 13.98
N GLU A 129 -0.98 14.22 14.83
CA GLU A 129 -1.51 15.57 15.17
C GLU A 129 -1.64 16.44 13.92
N TYR A 130 -0.63 16.42 13.05
CA TYR A 130 -0.66 17.20 11.81
C TYR A 130 -1.71 16.68 10.82
N ALA A 131 -1.78 15.37 10.63
CA ALA A 131 -2.70 14.71 9.71
C ALA A 131 -4.17 14.88 10.13
N LYS A 132 -4.45 14.83 11.45
CA LYS A 132 -5.79 14.94 12.00
C LYS A 132 -6.51 16.22 11.57
N SER A 133 -5.81 17.36 11.58
CA SER A 133 -6.39 18.66 11.19
C SER A 133 -6.76 18.72 9.69
N LYS A 134 -6.24 17.81 8.89
CA LYS A 134 -6.42 17.75 7.42
C LYS A 134 -7.23 16.53 6.97
N GLY A 135 -7.72 15.71 7.90
CA GLY A 135 -8.52 14.52 7.60
C GLY A 135 -7.73 13.39 6.93
N VAL A 136 -6.39 13.39 7.03
CA VAL A 136 -5.50 12.39 6.41
C VAL A 136 -5.28 11.23 7.36
N SER A 137 -5.27 9.99 6.84
CA SER A 137 -5.02 8.78 7.63
C SER A 137 -3.54 8.58 7.89
N VAL A 138 -3.20 8.01 9.05
CA VAL A 138 -1.81 7.71 9.43
C VAL A 138 -1.64 6.23 9.73
N GLU A 139 -0.59 5.64 9.14
CA GLU A 139 -0.06 4.31 9.44
C GLU A 139 1.30 4.43 10.13
N ALA A 140 1.60 3.50 11.02
CA ALA A 140 2.93 3.39 11.64
C ALA A 140 3.39 1.94 11.69
N GLU A 141 4.70 1.71 11.89
CA GLU A 141 5.30 0.38 11.89
C GLU A 141 6.07 0.10 13.19
N VAL A 142 5.95 -1.14 13.66
CA VAL A 142 6.75 -1.72 14.76
C VAL A 142 7.45 -2.98 14.27
N GLY A 143 8.72 -3.14 14.66
CA GLY A 143 9.61 -4.11 14.05
C GLY A 143 10.03 -3.65 12.66
N THR A 144 10.93 -4.34 12.00
CA THR A 144 11.41 -3.99 10.66
C THR A 144 11.12 -5.13 9.70
N VAL A 145 10.33 -4.86 8.68
CA VAL A 145 10.11 -5.80 7.58
C VAL A 145 11.42 -5.94 6.81
N GLY A 146 11.93 -7.16 6.73
CA GLY A 146 13.19 -7.44 6.05
C GLY A 146 13.02 -7.59 4.55
N GLY A 147 14.12 -7.99 3.86
CA GLY A 147 14.14 -8.20 2.42
C GLY A 147 14.68 -7.01 1.65
N MET A 148 14.32 -6.89 0.38
CA MET A 148 14.80 -5.84 -0.52
C MET A 148 13.63 -5.09 -1.12
N GLU A 149 13.55 -3.80 -0.85
CA GLU A 149 12.60 -2.88 -1.47
C GLU A 149 13.31 -1.60 -1.91
N ASP A 150 13.01 -1.16 -3.13
CA ASP A 150 13.56 0.06 -3.74
C ASP A 150 15.09 0.19 -3.60
N GLY A 151 15.81 -0.95 -3.74
CA GLY A 151 17.27 -1.03 -3.69
C GLY A 151 17.88 -1.09 -2.29
N LEU A 152 17.08 -1.15 -1.22
CA LEU A 152 17.59 -1.39 0.13
C LEU A 152 17.36 -2.82 0.59
N ILE A 153 18.38 -3.37 1.26
CA ILE A 153 18.30 -4.63 1.98
C ILE A 153 18.08 -4.31 3.46
N GLY A 154 16.93 -4.74 3.99
CA GLY A 154 16.58 -4.62 5.40
C GLY A 154 16.84 -5.91 6.17
N ASN A 155 17.33 -5.80 7.42
CA ASN A 155 17.31 -6.91 8.36
C ASN A 155 15.92 -7.06 8.96
N VAL A 156 15.49 -8.30 9.20
CA VAL A 156 14.24 -8.58 9.90
C VAL A 156 14.41 -8.28 11.38
N SER A 157 13.58 -7.40 11.93
CA SER A 157 13.38 -7.27 13.38
C SER A 157 11.91 -7.57 13.68
N TYR A 158 11.68 -8.64 14.42
CA TYR A 158 10.33 -9.09 14.74
C TYR A 158 9.64 -8.08 15.67
N ALA A 159 8.40 -7.73 15.40
CA ALA A 159 7.66 -6.78 16.20
C ALA A 159 7.35 -7.34 17.59
N ASP A 160 7.63 -6.57 18.64
CA ASP A 160 7.19 -6.88 20.00
C ASP A 160 5.71 -6.50 20.14
N PRO A 161 4.83 -7.45 20.54
CA PRO A 161 3.41 -7.17 20.72
C PRO A 161 3.10 -6.07 21.74
N ILE A 162 3.92 -5.93 22.78
CA ILE A 162 3.73 -4.88 23.80
C ILE A 162 4.05 -3.51 23.21
N GLU A 163 5.12 -3.39 22.42
CA GLU A 163 5.46 -2.16 21.72
C GLU A 163 4.38 -1.78 20.69
N CYS A 164 3.81 -2.77 19.99
CA CYS A 164 2.68 -2.57 19.08
C CYS A 164 1.47 -1.95 19.78
N ILE A 165 1.06 -2.54 20.91
CA ILE A 165 -0.07 -2.04 21.71
C ILE A 165 0.22 -0.62 22.21
N ARG A 166 1.40 -0.42 22.79
CA ARG A 166 1.83 0.86 23.32
C ARG A 166 1.85 1.96 22.27
N LEU A 167 2.40 1.69 21.07
CA LEU A 167 2.41 2.64 19.96
C LEU A 167 0.99 3.07 19.58
N VAL A 168 0.07 2.12 19.42
CA VAL A 168 -1.32 2.43 19.04
C VAL A 168 -2.02 3.24 20.11
N GLU A 169 -1.94 2.83 21.39
CA GLU A 169 -2.59 3.51 22.51
C GLU A 169 -2.08 4.94 22.72
N GLU A 170 -0.77 5.13 22.56
CA GLU A 170 -0.16 6.45 22.78
C GLU A 170 -0.28 7.41 21.60
N THR A 171 -0.42 6.90 20.35
CA THR A 171 -0.40 7.74 19.15
C THR A 171 -1.76 7.91 18.50
N ASN A 172 -2.69 6.97 18.70
CA ASN A 172 -3.98 6.91 18.00
C ASN A 172 -3.83 6.88 16.47
N VAL A 173 -2.87 6.12 15.92
CA VAL A 173 -2.76 5.87 14.49
C VAL A 173 -3.99 5.13 13.95
N ASP A 174 -4.26 5.29 12.67
CA ASP A 174 -5.42 4.66 12.01
C ASP A 174 -5.13 3.21 11.59
N ALA A 175 -3.85 2.83 11.40
CA ALA A 175 -3.42 1.48 11.01
C ALA A 175 -2.04 1.15 11.56
N LEU A 176 -1.80 -0.14 11.81
CA LEU A 176 -0.52 -0.64 12.34
C LEU A 176 0.07 -1.70 11.42
N ALA A 177 1.27 -1.47 10.92
CA ALA A 177 2.14 -2.47 10.34
C ALA A 177 2.98 -3.11 11.47
N ALA A 178 2.81 -4.40 11.69
CA ALA A 178 3.63 -5.17 12.60
C ALA A 178 4.47 -6.16 11.79
N ALA A 179 5.80 -6.05 11.90
CA ALA A 179 6.72 -6.96 11.20
C ALA A 179 6.70 -8.33 11.84
N LEU A 180 5.92 -9.25 11.30
CA LEU A 180 5.66 -10.59 11.85
C LEU A 180 6.02 -11.70 10.87
N GLY A 181 7.18 -11.56 10.20
CA GLY A 181 7.79 -12.59 9.35
C GLY A 181 7.54 -12.46 7.85
N SER A 182 6.82 -11.45 7.41
CA SER A 182 6.80 -11.06 5.99
C SER A 182 8.10 -10.36 5.59
N VAL A 183 8.42 -10.38 4.30
CA VAL A 183 9.62 -9.73 3.75
C VAL A 183 9.30 -9.00 2.46
N HIS A 184 10.02 -7.91 2.21
CA HIS A 184 9.99 -7.24 0.92
C HIS A 184 10.79 -8.00 -0.14
N GLY A 185 10.32 -8.00 -1.38
CA GLY A 185 10.97 -8.72 -2.46
C GLY A 185 10.61 -10.21 -2.52
N PRO A 186 11.33 -11.01 -3.34
CA PRO A 186 11.08 -12.43 -3.48
C PRO A 186 11.40 -13.21 -2.20
N TYR A 187 10.49 -14.08 -1.78
CA TYR A 187 10.74 -14.99 -0.65
C TYR A 187 11.79 -16.04 -0.99
N GLN A 188 12.67 -16.32 -0.03
CA GLN A 188 13.59 -17.48 -0.08
C GLN A 188 12.98 -18.60 0.78
N GLY A 189 12.26 -19.54 0.13
CA GLY A 189 11.53 -20.60 0.81
C GLY A 189 10.09 -20.20 1.20
N GLU A 190 9.48 -21.00 2.07
CA GLU A 190 8.10 -20.74 2.50
C GLU A 190 8.01 -19.58 3.51
N PRO A 191 7.07 -18.64 3.33
CA PRO A 191 6.82 -17.58 4.29
C PRO A 191 6.43 -18.13 5.68
N LYS A 192 7.08 -17.64 6.73
CA LYS A 192 6.78 -18.02 8.11
C LYS A 192 6.19 -16.85 8.87
N LEU A 193 4.86 -16.74 8.85
CA LEU A 193 4.14 -15.64 9.47
C LEU A 193 3.76 -15.94 10.93
N GLY A 194 3.86 -14.94 11.79
CA GLY A 194 3.55 -14.98 13.21
C GLY A 194 2.06 -14.86 13.52
N PHE A 195 1.26 -15.83 13.14
CA PHE A 195 -0.21 -15.78 13.30
C PHE A 195 -0.68 -15.65 14.75
N LYS A 196 0.07 -16.16 15.73
CA LYS A 196 -0.28 -16.01 17.14
C LYS A 196 -0.16 -14.57 17.61
N GLU A 197 0.92 -13.92 17.20
CA GLU A 197 1.21 -12.52 17.47
C GLU A 197 0.21 -11.62 16.75
N MET A 198 -0.11 -11.92 15.47
CA MET A 198 -1.15 -11.23 14.71
C MET A 198 -2.50 -11.24 15.44
N GLU A 199 -2.94 -12.41 15.90
CA GLU A 199 -4.19 -12.57 16.64
C GLU A 199 -4.18 -11.77 17.96
N TYR A 200 -3.09 -11.88 18.72
CA TYR A 200 -2.94 -11.19 19.98
C TYR A 200 -2.95 -9.66 19.82
N ILE A 201 -2.14 -9.13 18.88
CA ILE A 201 -2.06 -7.70 18.60
C ILE A 201 -3.42 -7.19 18.12
N SER A 202 -4.02 -7.84 17.11
CA SER A 202 -5.31 -7.43 16.54
C SER A 202 -6.42 -7.31 17.58
N LYS A 203 -6.50 -8.27 18.53
CA LYS A 203 -7.48 -8.23 19.62
C LYS A 203 -7.24 -7.08 20.60
N LYS A 204 -5.99 -6.70 20.81
CA LYS A 204 -5.61 -5.66 21.77
C LYS A 204 -5.73 -4.25 21.20
N VAL A 205 -5.20 -4.03 19.98
CA VAL A 205 -5.17 -2.69 19.40
C VAL A 205 -6.52 -2.23 18.82
N GLY A 206 -7.36 -3.15 18.37
CA GLY A 206 -8.70 -2.84 17.85
C GLY A 206 -8.75 -2.09 16.51
N ILE A 207 -7.60 -1.74 15.92
CA ILE A 207 -7.49 -1.05 14.62
C ILE A 207 -7.07 -2.02 13.51
N PRO A 208 -7.21 -1.65 12.22
CA PRO A 208 -6.71 -2.44 11.11
C PRO A 208 -5.22 -2.73 11.20
N LEU A 209 -4.83 -3.99 10.96
CA LEU A 209 -3.44 -4.37 10.75
C LEU A 209 -3.08 -4.29 9.27
N VAL A 210 -1.81 -4.00 9.00
CA VAL A 210 -1.25 -3.93 7.64
C VAL A 210 -0.21 -5.03 7.46
N LEU A 211 -0.27 -5.72 6.32
CA LEU A 211 0.72 -6.71 5.92
C LEU A 211 1.61 -6.12 4.83
N HIS A 212 2.84 -5.77 5.17
CA HIS A 212 3.88 -5.44 4.20
C HIS A 212 4.46 -6.70 3.58
N GLY A 213 5.05 -6.60 2.37
CA GLY A 213 5.65 -7.74 1.70
C GLY A 213 4.65 -8.84 1.32
N GLY A 214 3.45 -8.46 0.88
CA GLY A 214 2.39 -9.39 0.49
C GLY A 214 2.66 -10.20 -0.79
N SER A 215 3.61 -9.77 -1.62
CA SER A 215 4.00 -10.47 -2.84
C SER A 215 4.60 -11.84 -2.55
N GLY A 216 4.10 -12.89 -3.21
CA GLY A 216 4.63 -14.27 -3.08
C GLY A 216 4.18 -15.02 -1.83
N ILE A 217 3.29 -14.47 -1.01
CA ILE A 217 2.68 -15.21 0.09
C ILE A 217 1.54 -16.08 -0.45
N PRO A 218 1.52 -17.39 -0.15
CA PRO A 218 0.43 -18.28 -0.58
C PRO A 218 -0.95 -17.80 -0.09
N VAL A 219 -1.96 -17.91 -0.96
CA VAL A 219 -3.34 -17.46 -0.71
C VAL A 219 -3.91 -17.94 0.64
N PRO A 220 -3.74 -19.21 1.06
CA PRO A 220 -4.24 -19.65 2.38
C PRO A 220 -3.65 -18.87 3.56
N LEU A 221 -2.37 -18.44 3.47
CA LEU A 221 -1.71 -17.65 4.51
C LEU A 221 -2.19 -16.20 4.50
N ILE A 222 -2.43 -15.62 3.32
CA ILE A 222 -3.06 -14.31 3.14
C ILE A 222 -4.46 -14.31 3.77
N GLN A 223 -5.30 -15.28 3.41
CA GLN A 223 -6.66 -15.40 3.95
C GLN A 223 -6.67 -15.55 5.47
N LYS A 224 -5.70 -16.28 6.02
CA LYS A 224 -5.54 -16.41 7.48
C LYS A 224 -5.13 -15.08 8.12
N ALA A 225 -4.22 -14.32 7.52
CA ALA A 225 -3.84 -12.99 8.02
C ALA A 225 -5.04 -12.03 7.99
N ILE A 226 -5.84 -12.04 6.93
CA ILE A 226 -7.08 -11.26 6.82
C ILE A 226 -8.06 -11.61 7.93
N ALA A 227 -8.31 -12.91 8.17
CA ALA A 227 -9.17 -13.37 9.25
C ALA A 227 -8.68 -12.94 10.66
N LEU A 228 -7.39 -12.64 10.79
CA LEU A 228 -6.77 -12.13 12.02
C LEU A 228 -6.67 -10.59 12.07
N GLY A 229 -7.34 -9.88 11.16
CA GLY A 229 -7.50 -8.42 11.23
C GLY A 229 -6.57 -7.62 10.32
N HIS A 230 -5.83 -8.26 9.40
CA HIS A 230 -5.11 -7.54 8.35
C HIS A 230 -6.11 -7.06 7.29
N ALA A 231 -6.23 -5.75 7.16
CA ALA A 231 -7.21 -5.10 6.29
C ALA A 231 -6.56 -4.27 5.16
N LYS A 232 -5.24 -4.21 5.12
CA LYS A 232 -4.42 -3.63 4.05
C LYS A 232 -3.26 -4.57 3.76
N ILE A 233 -3.00 -4.84 2.49
CA ILE A 233 -1.90 -5.71 2.06
C ILE A 233 -1.12 -5.02 0.95
N ASN A 234 0.19 -4.83 1.17
CA ASN A 234 1.08 -4.17 0.24
C ASN A 234 1.64 -5.15 -0.79
N VAL A 235 1.51 -4.80 -2.08
CA VAL A 235 2.02 -5.57 -3.21
C VAL A 235 2.81 -4.65 -4.14
N ASN A 236 4.10 -4.93 -4.33
CA ASN A 236 4.97 -4.22 -5.26
C ASN A 236 5.71 -5.21 -6.18
N THR A 237 6.42 -6.18 -5.58
CA THR A 237 7.34 -7.08 -6.29
C THR A 237 6.69 -7.84 -7.44
N GLU A 238 5.50 -8.42 -7.25
CA GLU A 238 4.81 -9.16 -8.31
C GLU A 238 4.43 -8.26 -9.49
N CYS A 239 3.98 -7.03 -9.22
CA CYS A 239 3.68 -6.05 -10.28
C CYS A 239 4.93 -5.67 -11.08
N THR A 240 6.04 -5.39 -10.38
CA THR A 240 7.30 -5.01 -11.03
C THR A 240 7.94 -6.17 -11.80
N GLN A 241 7.85 -7.39 -11.29
CA GLN A 241 8.31 -8.60 -11.99
C GLN A 241 7.49 -8.86 -13.26
N ALA A 242 6.15 -8.83 -13.16
CA ALA A 242 5.27 -9.04 -14.30
C ALA A 242 5.51 -7.99 -15.40
N TRP A 243 5.55 -6.71 -15.00
CA TRP A 243 5.89 -5.61 -15.92
C TRP A 243 7.24 -5.81 -16.58
N SER A 244 8.29 -6.07 -15.80
CA SER A 244 9.66 -6.20 -16.29
C SER A 244 9.80 -7.36 -17.27
N ALA A 245 9.21 -8.53 -16.96
CA ALA A 245 9.27 -9.71 -17.82
C ALA A 245 8.60 -9.46 -19.18
N VAL A 246 7.36 -8.95 -19.15
CA VAL A 246 6.58 -8.70 -20.38
C VAL A 246 7.18 -7.56 -21.20
N THR A 247 7.62 -6.49 -20.58
CA THR A 247 8.24 -5.35 -21.28
C THR A 247 9.52 -5.79 -21.95
N ARG A 248 10.39 -6.53 -21.27
CA ARG A 248 11.64 -7.07 -21.84
C ARG A 248 11.36 -7.98 -23.05
N ASP A 249 10.40 -8.91 -22.94
CA ASP A 249 10.01 -9.79 -24.03
C ASP A 249 9.47 -8.98 -25.24
N THR A 250 8.66 -7.95 -24.96
CA THR A 250 8.11 -7.06 -25.99
C THR A 250 9.22 -6.35 -26.77
N PHE A 251 10.21 -5.78 -26.08
CA PHE A 251 11.37 -5.16 -26.73
C PHE A 251 12.20 -6.14 -27.54
N MET A 252 12.42 -7.36 -27.03
CA MET A 252 13.18 -8.39 -27.74
C MET A 252 12.50 -8.87 -29.02
N LYS A 253 11.16 -8.93 -29.02
CA LYS A 253 10.37 -9.36 -30.20
C LYS A 253 10.16 -8.26 -31.23
N ASN A 254 10.18 -6.99 -30.81
CA ASN A 254 9.84 -5.84 -31.66
C ASN A 254 11.04 -4.89 -31.83
N LYS A 255 12.18 -5.40 -32.26
CA LYS A 255 13.45 -4.66 -32.31
C LYS A 255 13.40 -3.40 -33.17
N GLU A 256 12.60 -3.40 -34.23
CA GLU A 256 12.48 -2.26 -35.15
C GLU A 256 11.40 -1.24 -34.74
N THR A 257 10.58 -1.59 -33.74
CA THR A 257 9.51 -0.72 -33.25
C THR A 257 10.09 0.30 -32.27
N TYR A 258 9.80 1.57 -32.52
CA TYR A 258 10.15 2.69 -31.63
C TYR A 258 8.93 3.43 -31.07
N ASP A 259 7.72 2.96 -31.37
CA ASP A 259 6.48 3.53 -30.86
C ASP A 259 6.30 3.18 -29.36
N PRO A 260 6.29 4.19 -28.45
CA PRO A 260 6.19 3.95 -27.02
C PRO A 260 4.90 3.25 -26.60
N GLN A 261 3.78 3.53 -27.27
CA GLN A 261 2.51 2.89 -26.94
C GLN A 261 2.57 1.39 -27.17
N THR A 262 3.06 0.97 -28.35
CA THR A 262 3.24 -0.44 -28.70
C THR A 262 4.19 -1.17 -27.73
N LEU A 263 5.27 -0.52 -27.32
CA LEU A 263 6.28 -1.11 -26.45
C LEU A 263 5.87 -1.19 -24.97
N LEU A 264 5.09 -0.22 -24.46
CA LEU A 264 4.78 -0.13 -23.03
C LEU A 264 3.42 -0.72 -22.65
N THR A 265 2.45 -0.77 -23.60
CA THR A 265 1.10 -1.28 -23.30
C THR A 265 1.09 -2.73 -22.79
N PRO A 266 1.87 -3.69 -23.33
CA PRO A 266 1.87 -5.05 -22.81
C PRO A 266 2.30 -5.14 -21.34
N GLY A 267 3.30 -4.37 -20.93
CA GLY A 267 3.73 -4.27 -19.52
C GLY A 267 2.65 -3.69 -18.62
N GLN A 268 1.93 -2.65 -19.07
CA GLN A 268 0.78 -2.10 -18.36
C GLN A 268 -0.32 -3.15 -18.15
N GLN A 269 -0.64 -3.95 -19.17
CA GLN A 269 -1.64 -5.01 -19.06
C GLN A 269 -1.20 -6.12 -18.09
N ALA A 270 0.10 -6.42 -18.03
CA ALA A 270 0.63 -7.37 -17.06
C ALA A 270 0.42 -6.91 -15.61
N ILE A 271 0.68 -5.62 -15.31
CA ILE A 271 0.38 -5.04 -14.00
C ILE A 271 -1.12 -5.19 -13.68
N LYS A 272 -1.98 -4.77 -14.62
CA LYS A 272 -3.45 -4.86 -14.43
C LYS A 272 -3.89 -6.28 -14.08
N SER A 273 -3.33 -7.28 -14.75
CA SER A 273 -3.66 -8.70 -14.49
C SER A 273 -3.27 -9.13 -13.08
N VAL A 274 -2.07 -8.78 -12.61
CA VAL A 274 -1.62 -9.07 -11.24
C VAL A 274 -2.52 -8.37 -10.20
N VAL A 275 -2.84 -7.09 -10.42
CA VAL A 275 -3.70 -6.35 -9.50
C VAL A 275 -5.09 -6.98 -9.38
N LYS A 276 -5.70 -7.41 -10.50
CA LYS A 276 -6.99 -8.12 -10.50
C LYS A 276 -6.92 -9.44 -9.72
N GLU A 277 -5.86 -10.20 -9.90
CA GLU A 277 -5.63 -11.44 -9.16
C GLU A 277 -5.56 -11.17 -7.64
N LYS A 278 -4.76 -10.20 -7.21
CA LYS A 278 -4.63 -9.84 -5.79
C LYS A 278 -5.93 -9.29 -5.19
N ILE A 279 -6.69 -8.49 -5.92
CA ILE A 279 -8.02 -8.04 -5.51
C ILE A 279 -8.93 -9.23 -5.17
N ARG A 280 -8.92 -10.27 -6.00
CA ARG A 280 -9.69 -11.49 -5.78
C ARG A 280 -9.14 -12.31 -4.61
N GLU A 281 -7.82 -12.48 -4.51
CA GLU A 281 -7.17 -13.16 -3.39
C GLU A 281 -7.46 -12.50 -2.04
N PHE A 282 -7.56 -11.16 -2.01
CA PHE A 282 -7.84 -10.38 -0.80
C PHE A 282 -9.34 -10.28 -0.47
N GLY A 283 -10.20 -10.77 -1.35
CA GLY A 283 -11.66 -10.75 -1.18
C GLY A 283 -12.28 -9.35 -1.31
N SER A 284 -11.58 -8.42 -1.95
CA SER A 284 -12.03 -7.03 -2.12
C SER A 284 -12.84 -6.79 -3.40
N GLN A 285 -12.97 -7.78 -4.29
CA GLN A 285 -13.82 -7.68 -5.48
C GLN A 285 -15.31 -7.49 -5.12
N GLN A 286 -16.00 -6.70 -5.92
CA GLN A 286 -17.45 -6.43 -5.77
C GLN A 286 -17.82 -5.85 -4.36
N ARG A 287 -16.90 -5.10 -3.74
CA ARG A 287 -17.13 -4.42 -2.46
C ARG A 287 -17.66 -3.00 -2.61
N VAL A 288 -17.69 -2.47 -3.83
CA VAL A 288 -18.30 -1.18 -4.15
C VAL A 288 -19.65 -1.42 -4.78
N HIS A 289 -20.73 -1.08 -4.06
CA HIS A 289 -22.07 -1.16 -4.57
C HIS A 289 -22.38 0.09 -5.41
N SER A 290 -22.94 -0.09 -6.61
CA SER A 290 -23.48 1.02 -7.40
C SER A 290 -24.61 1.68 -6.57
N GLN A 291 -24.42 2.96 -6.25
CA GLN A 291 -25.48 3.78 -5.66
C GLN A 291 -26.55 4.10 -6.70
#